data_d75ceef55e85c5a0e8083e9f228ac09b
#
_entry.id   d75ceef55e85c5a0e8083e9f228ac09b
#
_cell.length_a   1.000
_cell.length_b   1.000
_cell.length_c   1.000
_cell.angle_alpha   90.00
_cell.angle_beta   90.00
_cell.angle_gamma   90.00
#
_symmetry.space_group_name_H-M   'P 1'
#
loop_
_entity.id
_entity.type
_entity.pdbx_description
1 polymer ?
#
loop_
_entity_poly.entity_id
_entity_poly.type
_entity_poly.pdbx_seq_one_letter_code
_entity_poly.pdbx_strand_id
1 'polypeptide(L)'
;MRHLISLTDIGPKDLSALVDDALAIATGRAATEQPLKGKVAGIYFRGTSTRTRTAFTVGAMKLGAEVIAYGPNDLQIVTGETIEDTTRVLSNFLNVLVIRTNASVDEMIALANQDTMSIINAMSDNEHPTQAIADLVTIKEALGRLHDVHVLYMGEGNNSAAALALAVALTKQMHLTLVTPEGYGLSHIVIEKAEALALKSGTGSTITQHHDVNALPKNVDVVYTTRWQTMGVPKSDPGWENKFKPYGITKEIMDRVSKPFGTIFLHDLPAVRGAEVSDEVLDGPQSRAFRQAHHKLTSAMAVLKLCTA
;
A
#
# COMPACT_ATOMS: atom_id res chain seq x y z
N MET A 1 -4.11 -17.95 -14.12
CA MET A 1 -4.75 -16.88 -13.33
C MET A 1 -3.88 -16.55 -12.13
N ARG A 2 -3.89 -15.32 -11.67
CA ARG A 2 -3.00 -14.85 -10.59
C ARG A 2 -3.78 -13.98 -9.59
N HIS A 3 -3.64 -14.26 -8.30
CA HIS A 3 -4.16 -13.42 -7.22
C HIS A 3 -3.05 -12.50 -6.68
N LEU A 4 -3.44 -11.40 -6.05
CA LEU A 4 -2.56 -10.56 -5.24
C LEU A 4 -3.26 -10.29 -3.91
N ILE A 5 -3.13 -11.20 -2.95
CA ILE A 5 -3.70 -11.07 -1.60
C ILE A 5 -2.66 -10.47 -0.65
N SER A 6 -1.41 -10.84 -0.80
CA SER A 6 -0.27 -10.31 -0.05
C SER A 6 0.91 -10.08 -0.99
N LEU A 7 1.82 -9.18 -0.62
CA LEU A 7 3.11 -9.03 -1.33
C LEU A 7 3.96 -10.29 -1.26
N THR A 8 3.68 -11.20 -0.32
CA THR A 8 4.35 -12.52 -0.29
C THR A 8 3.94 -13.47 -1.43
N ASP A 9 2.87 -13.14 -2.16
CA ASP A 9 2.39 -13.93 -3.31
C ASP A 9 3.23 -13.68 -4.57
N ILE A 10 4.08 -12.65 -4.53
CA ILE A 10 4.96 -12.27 -5.65
C ILE A 10 6.43 -12.27 -5.23
N GLY A 11 7.31 -12.42 -6.20
CA GLY A 11 8.75 -12.35 -5.96
C GLY A 11 9.35 -10.99 -6.29
N PRO A 12 10.67 -10.77 -6.01
CA PRO A 12 11.36 -9.53 -6.33
C PRO A 12 11.25 -9.10 -7.79
N LYS A 13 11.32 -10.07 -8.72
CA LYS A 13 11.20 -9.79 -10.16
C LYS A 13 9.82 -9.27 -10.54
N ASP A 14 8.77 -9.87 -9.98
CA ASP A 14 7.39 -9.48 -10.26
C ASP A 14 7.09 -8.10 -9.67
N LEU A 15 7.54 -7.83 -8.45
CA LEU A 15 7.38 -6.53 -7.83
C LEU A 15 8.11 -5.44 -8.64
N SER A 16 9.35 -5.70 -9.08
CA SER A 16 10.09 -4.77 -9.93
C SER A 16 9.35 -4.51 -11.25
N ALA A 17 8.85 -5.56 -11.90
CA ALA A 17 8.08 -5.44 -13.15
C ALA A 17 6.78 -4.64 -12.96
N LEU A 18 6.06 -4.87 -11.85
CA LEU A 18 4.86 -4.08 -11.50
C LEU A 18 5.16 -2.60 -11.33
N VAL A 19 6.25 -2.29 -10.61
CA VAL A 19 6.69 -0.90 -10.41
C VAL A 19 7.07 -0.25 -11.74
N ASP A 20 7.77 -0.97 -12.61
CA ASP A 20 8.16 -0.47 -13.93
C ASP A 20 6.97 -0.25 -14.85
N ASP A 21 6.01 -1.17 -14.89
CA ASP A 21 4.78 -1.03 -15.68
C ASP A 21 3.95 0.16 -15.17
N ALA A 22 3.75 0.28 -13.86
CA ALA A 22 3.03 1.41 -13.26
C ALA A 22 3.71 2.77 -13.56
N LEU A 23 5.04 2.81 -13.54
CA LEU A 23 5.81 4.02 -13.90
C LEU A 23 5.72 4.33 -15.40
N ALA A 24 5.75 3.32 -16.26
CA ALA A 24 5.55 3.49 -17.70
C ALA A 24 4.16 4.03 -18.01
N ILE A 25 3.12 3.53 -17.34
CA ILE A 25 1.75 4.07 -17.43
C ILE A 25 1.72 5.53 -16.96
N ALA A 26 2.34 5.85 -15.82
CA ALA A 26 2.34 7.19 -15.24
C ALA A 26 3.02 8.25 -16.13
N THR A 27 4.01 7.82 -16.90
CA THR A 27 4.80 8.69 -17.80
C THR A 27 4.33 8.66 -19.26
N GLY A 28 3.22 7.96 -19.54
CA GLY A 28 2.68 7.84 -20.91
C GLY A 28 3.55 7.01 -21.87
N ARG A 29 4.52 6.26 -21.35
CA ARG A 29 5.38 5.37 -22.15
C ARG A 29 4.76 4.01 -22.43
N ALA A 30 3.76 3.60 -21.62
CA ALA A 30 2.97 2.41 -21.94
C ALA A 30 1.97 2.73 -23.06
N ALA A 31 1.81 1.79 -23.99
CA ALA A 31 0.78 1.89 -25.02
C ALA A 31 -0.62 1.97 -24.38
N THR A 32 -1.53 2.65 -25.05
CA THR A 32 -2.95 2.75 -24.67
C THR A 32 -3.72 1.47 -24.98
N GLU A 33 -3.11 0.31 -24.70
CA GLU A 33 -3.75 -0.98 -24.88
C GLU A 33 -4.90 -1.13 -23.88
N GLN A 34 -5.95 -1.79 -24.33
CA GLN A 34 -7.10 -2.16 -23.51
C GLN A 34 -7.11 -3.69 -23.23
N PRO A 35 -6.15 -4.19 -22.43
CA PRO A 35 -5.97 -5.62 -22.21
C PRO A 35 -7.15 -6.28 -21.47
N LEU A 36 -8.02 -5.47 -20.87
CA LEU A 36 -9.22 -5.93 -20.17
C LEU A 36 -10.50 -5.75 -20.99
N LYS A 37 -10.39 -5.44 -22.29
CA LYS A 37 -11.57 -5.33 -23.13
C LYS A 37 -12.35 -6.65 -23.17
N GLY A 38 -13.67 -6.57 -22.89
CA GLY A 38 -14.56 -7.73 -22.78
C GLY A 38 -14.45 -8.48 -21.45
N LYS A 39 -13.66 -7.98 -20.48
CA LYS A 39 -13.59 -8.49 -19.10
C LYS A 39 -14.43 -7.65 -18.17
N VAL A 40 -14.91 -8.25 -17.06
CA VAL A 40 -15.69 -7.60 -16.01
C VAL A 40 -14.90 -7.58 -14.72
N ALA A 41 -14.76 -6.38 -14.13
CA ALA A 41 -14.10 -6.16 -12.85
C ALA A 41 -15.14 -5.83 -11.76
N GLY A 42 -15.18 -6.63 -10.70
CA GLY A 42 -15.92 -6.32 -9.49
C GLY A 42 -15.08 -5.46 -8.54
N ILE A 43 -15.66 -4.40 -7.99
CA ILE A 43 -15.00 -3.49 -7.03
C ILE A 43 -15.80 -3.50 -5.72
N TYR A 44 -15.37 -4.34 -4.78
CA TYR A 44 -16.05 -4.57 -3.51
C TYR A 44 -15.35 -3.87 -2.35
N PHE A 45 -15.96 -2.81 -1.81
CA PHE A 45 -15.40 -1.99 -0.73
C PHE A 45 -16.35 -1.94 0.45
N ARG A 46 -15.96 -2.57 1.58
CA ARG A 46 -16.73 -2.58 2.83
C ARG A 46 -16.60 -1.30 3.66
N GLY A 47 -15.57 -0.50 3.41
CA GLY A 47 -15.31 0.74 4.14
C GLY A 47 -15.18 1.95 3.22
N THR A 48 -15.18 3.14 3.83
CA THR A 48 -14.96 4.40 3.11
C THR A 48 -13.60 4.39 2.42
N SER A 49 -13.58 4.71 1.14
CA SER A 49 -12.36 4.78 0.36
C SER A 49 -12.55 5.70 -0.85
N THR A 50 -11.98 6.89 -0.80
CA THR A 50 -12.02 7.82 -1.93
C THR A 50 -10.97 7.44 -2.99
N ARG A 51 -9.71 7.38 -2.60
CA ARG A 51 -8.58 7.24 -3.53
C ARG A 51 -8.47 5.84 -4.13
N THR A 52 -8.41 4.81 -3.31
CA THR A 52 -8.20 3.43 -3.77
C THR A 52 -9.39 2.94 -4.59
N ARG A 53 -10.64 3.20 -4.13
CA ARG A 53 -11.85 2.84 -4.89
C ARG A 53 -11.86 3.50 -6.27
N THR A 54 -11.64 4.82 -6.32
CA THR A 54 -11.60 5.57 -7.57
C THR A 54 -10.46 5.08 -8.47
N ALA A 55 -9.27 4.81 -7.91
CA ALA A 55 -8.11 4.33 -8.66
C ALA A 55 -8.40 2.99 -9.36
N PHE A 56 -8.95 2.02 -8.66
CA PHE A 56 -9.30 0.72 -9.27
C PHE A 56 -10.44 0.84 -10.27
N THR A 57 -11.49 1.60 -9.95
CA THR A 57 -12.62 1.83 -10.85
C THR A 57 -12.15 2.47 -12.17
N VAL A 58 -11.46 3.62 -12.07
CA VAL A 58 -10.94 4.35 -13.24
C VAL A 58 -9.87 3.53 -13.97
N GLY A 59 -9.00 2.83 -13.21
CA GLY A 59 -7.95 1.98 -13.79
C GLY A 59 -8.52 0.84 -14.62
N ALA A 60 -9.53 0.13 -14.12
CA ALA A 60 -10.23 -0.93 -14.85
C ALA A 60 -10.88 -0.40 -16.14
N MET A 61 -11.60 0.72 -16.04
CA MET A 61 -12.23 1.37 -17.20
C MET A 61 -11.20 1.81 -18.25
N LYS A 62 -10.07 2.40 -17.84
CA LYS A 62 -8.98 2.78 -18.75
C LYS A 62 -8.34 1.59 -19.47
N LEU A 63 -8.32 0.44 -18.83
CA LEU A 63 -7.83 -0.81 -19.39
C LEU A 63 -8.89 -1.54 -20.26
N GLY A 64 -10.10 -0.99 -20.37
CA GLY A 64 -11.18 -1.49 -21.23
C GLY A 64 -12.14 -2.45 -20.53
N ALA A 65 -12.05 -2.65 -19.21
CA ALA A 65 -13.00 -3.49 -18.48
C ALA A 65 -14.34 -2.79 -18.25
N GLU A 66 -15.41 -3.59 -18.24
CA GLU A 66 -16.67 -3.22 -17.61
C GLU A 66 -16.51 -3.30 -16.07
N VAL A 67 -17.19 -2.43 -15.32
CA VAL A 67 -17.03 -2.35 -13.87
C VAL A 67 -18.36 -2.49 -13.15
N ILE A 68 -18.40 -3.41 -12.18
CA ILE A 68 -19.51 -3.52 -11.21
C ILE A 68 -18.96 -3.12 -9.83
N ALA A 69 -19.54 -2.07 -9.24
CA ALA A 69 -19.16 -1.62 -7.90
C ALA A 69 -20.13 -2.18 -6.87
N TYR A 70 -19.58 -2.81 -5.83
CA TYR A 70 -20.32 -3.35 -4.69
C TYR A 70 -20.01 -2.52 -3.44
N GLY A 71 -21.05 -2.09 -2.74
CA GLY A 71 -20.97 -1.49 -1.42
C GLY A 71 -20.93 -2.53 -0.30
N PRO A 72 -20.89 -2.08 0.98
CA PRO A 72 -20.76 -2.97 2.14
C PRO A 72 -21.87 -4.03 2.27
N ASN A 73 -23.08 -3.71 1.78
CA ASN A 73 -24.28 -4.52 1.94
C ASN A 73 -24.83 -5.07 0.61
N ASP A 74 -24.04 -5.04 -0.46
CA ASP A 74 -24.53 -5.43 -1.79
C ASP A 74 -24.36 -6.94 -2.06
N LEU A 75 -23.49 -7.63 -1.33
CA LEU A 75 -23.31 -9.08 -1.44
C LEU A 75 -24.13 -9.81 -0.37
N GLN A 76 -24.72 -10.94 -0.72
CA GLN A 76 -25.57 -11.75 0.17
C GLN A 76 -24.80 -12.40 1.34
N ILE A 77 -23.48 -12.30 1.37
CA ILE A 77 -22.64 -12.65 2.53
C ILE A 77 -23.16 -11.99 3.81
N VAL A 78 -23.66 -10.74 3.74
CA VAL A 78 -24.22 -10.04 4.91
C VAL A 78 -25.56 -10.61 5.39
N THR A 79 -26.25 -11.39 4.56
CA THR A 79 -27.51 -12.07 4.91
C THR A 79 -27.33 -13.55 5.22
N GLY A 80 -26.09 -14.05 5.22
CA GLY A 80 -25.75 -15.39 5.64
C GLY A 80 -25.43 -16.37 4.48
N GLU A 81 -25.31 -15.88 3.21
CA GLU A 81 -24.76 -16.71 2.14
C GLU A 81 -23.30 -17.06 2.45
N THR A 82 -22.89 -18.30 2.17
CA THR A 82 -21.52 -18.72 2.41
C THR A 82 -20.56 -18.04 1.43
N ILE A 83 -19.30 -17.87 1.83
CA ILE A 83 -18.25 -17.34 0.94
C ILE A 83 -18.08 -18.26 -0.28
N GLU A 84 -18.17 -19.56 -0.08
CA GLU A 84 -18.06 -20.59 -1.11
C GLU A 84 -19.15 -20.44 -2.18
N ASP A 85 -20.41 -20.25 -1.77
CA ASP A 85 -21.53 -20.09 -2.72
C ASP A 85 -21.43 -18.76 -3.45
N THR A 86 -21.14 -17.66 -2.74
CA THR A 86 -20.87 -16.36 -3.36
C THR A 86 -19.71 -16.47 -4.37
N THR A 87 -18.64 -17.19 -4.03
CA THR A 87 -17.50 -17.43 -4.93
C THR A 87 -17.91 -18.15 -6.19
N ARG A 88 -18.67 -19.25 -6.06
CA ARG A 88 -19.15 -20.04 -7.21
C ARG A 88 -20.01 -19.23 -8.17
N VAL A 89 -20.80 -18.29 -7.65
CA VAL A 89 -21.62 -17.39 -8.47
C VAL A 89 -20.77 -16.31 -9.13
N LEU A 90 -19.98 -15.56 -8.35
CA LEU A 90 -19.21 -14.42 -8.87
C LEU A 90 -18.13 -14.85 -9.87
N SER A 91 -17.51 -16.00 -9.66
CA SER A 91 -16.46 -16.52 -10.56
C SER A 91 -16.96 -16.89 -11.96
N ASN A 92 -18.28 -17.02 -12.15
CA ASN A 92 -18.89 -17.18 -13.49
C ASN A 92 -19.20 -15.83 -14.17
N PHE A 93 -19.18 -14.72 -13.44
CA PHE A 93 -19.55 -13.40 -13.98
C PHE A 93 -18.38 -12.44 -14.07
N LEU A 94 -17.42 -12.55 -13.14
CA LEU A 94 -16.30 -11.62 -13.02
C LEU A 94 -14.98 -12.27 -13.43
N ASN A 95 -14.12 -11.49 -14.05
CA ASN A 95 -12.74 -11.88 -14.34
C ASN A 95 -11.78 -11.50 -13.20
N VAL A 96 -12.12 -10.46 -12.45
CA VAL A 96 -11.34 -9.98 -11.31
C VAL A 96 -12.26 -9.35 -10.28
N LEU A 97 -11.98 -9.61 -8.99
CA LEU A 97 -12.64 -8.98 -7.85
C LEU A 97 -11.60 -8.26 -6.98
N VAL A 98 -11.75 -6.95 -6.89
CA VAL A 98 -10.91 -6.07 -6.06
C VAL A 98 -11.62 -5.85 -4.73
N ILE A 99 -10.98 -6.23 -3.62
CA ILE A 99 -11.61 -6.24 -2.30
C ILE A 99 -10.87 -5.31 -1.35
N ARG A 100 -11.63 -4.47 -0.63
CA ARG A 100 -11.14 -3.71 0.52
C ARG A 100 -12.02 -3.98 1.74
N THR A 101 -11.38 -4.37 2.83
CA THR A 101 -12.01 -4.65 4.11
C THR A 101 -11.13 -4.12 5.27
N ASN A 102 -11.72 -3.97 6.46
CA ASN A 102 -10.97 -3.78 7.71
C ASN A 102 -10.90 -5.09 8.53
N ALA A 103 -11.28 -6.22 7.93
CA ALA A 103 -11.21 -7.54 8.52
C ALA A 103 -10.01 -8.34 7.96
N SER A 104 -9.83 -9.58 8.47
CA SER A 104 -8.80 -10.51 8.00
C SER A 104 -8.88 -10.79 6.50
N VAL A 105 -7.76 -11.20 5.93
CA VAL A 105 -7.64 -11.68 4.54
C VAL A 105 -8.30 -13.04 4.31
N ASP A 106 -8.75 -13.75 5.35
CA ASP A 106 -9.28 -15.12 5.24
C ASP A 106 -10.42 -15.24 4.23
N GLU A 107 -11.30 -14.25 4.18
CA GLU A 107 -12.36 -14.18 3.16
C GLU A 107 -11.79 -14.08 1.74
N MET A 108 -10.73 -13.29 1.55
CA MET A 108 -10.09 -13.16 0.23
C MET A 108 -9.40 -14.45 -0.18
N ILE A 109 -8.81 -15.17 0.79
CA ILE A 109 -8.20 -16.48 0.57
C ILE A 109 -9.27 -17.50 0.16
N ALA A 110 -10.42 -17.51 0.86
CA ALA A 110 -11.54 -18.38 0.51
C ALA A 110 -12.10 -18.05 -0.89
N LEU A 111 -12.29 -16.78 -1.22
CA LEU A 111 -12.71 -16.32 -2.56
C LEU A 111 -11.68 -16.67 -3.65
N ALA A 112 -10.42 -16.82 -3.32
CA ALA A 112 -9.37 -17.22 -4.26
C ALA A 112 -9.29 -18.73 -4.52
N ASN A 113 -10.07 -19.55 -3.81
CA ASN A 113 -10.10 -21.00 -3.98
C ASN A 113 -10.95 -21.41 -5.20
N GLN A 114 -10.61 -20.86 -6.38
CA GLN A 114 -11.21 -21.15 -7.69
C GLN A 114 -10.28 -20.65 -8.81
N ASP A 115 -10.55 -21.00 -10.07
CA ASP A 115 -9.60 -20.85 -11.18
C ASP A 115 -10.04 -19.86 -12.27
N THR A 116 -11.10 -19.10 -12.08
CA THR A 116 -11.68 -18.27 -13.16
C THR A 116 -11.71 -16.77 -12.85
N MET A 117 -11.64 -16.38 -11.57
CA MET A 117 -11.70 -14.99 -11.13
C MET A 117 -10.47 -14.62 -10.28
N SER A 118 -9.73 -13.61 -10.66
CA SER A 118 -8.60 -13.12 -9.87
C SER A 118 -9.06 -12.31 -8.67
N ILE A 119 -8.39 -12.48 -7.52
CA ILE A 119 -8.65 -11.72 -6.30
C ILE A 119 -7.50 -10.74 -6.05
N ILE A 120 -7.85 -9.47 -5.79
CA ILE A 120 -6.90 -8.41 -5.48
C ILE A 120 -7.24 -7.79 -4.12
N ASN A 121 -6.30 -7.86 -3.19
CA ASN A 121 -6.37 -7.16 -1.90
C ASN A 121 -6.06 -5.67 -2.08
N ALA A 122 -7.08 -4.83 -2.08
CA ALA A 122 -6.94 -3.37 -2.10
C ALA A 122 -6.80 -2.76 -0.70
N MET A 123 -6.93 -3.50 0.33
CA MET A 123 -6.59 -3.31 1.75
C MET A 123 -7.32 -4.34 2.61
N SER A 124 -6.61 -4.91 3.58
CA SER A 124 -7.15 -5.67 4.71
C SER A 124 -6.69 -5.05 6.04
N ASP A 125 -7.04 -5.67 7.16
CA ASP A 125 -6.55 -5.28 8.48
C ASP A 125 -5.01 -5.34 8.59
N ASN A 126 -4.41 -6.36 7.98
CA ASN A 126 -2.99 -6.69 8.12
C ASN A 126 -2.09 -6.11 7.04
N GLU A 127 -2.64 -5.81 5.84
CA GLU A 127 -1.80 -5.42 4.71
C GLU A 127 -2.56 -4.55 3.69
N HIS A 128 -1.84 -3.59 3.09
CA HIS A 128 -2.31 -2.79 1.96
C HIS A 128 -1.32 -2.93 0.78
N PRO A 129 -1.29 -4.08 0.07
CA PRO A 129 -0.27 -4.40 -0.93
C PRO A 129 -0.16 -3.35 -2.03
N THR A 130 -1.30 -2.89 -2.53
CA THR A 130 -1.36 -1.92 -3.63
C THR A 130 -0.92 -0.52 -3.23
N GLN A 131 -0.95 -0.19 -1.92
CA GLN A 131 -0.33 1.04 -1.40
C GLN A 131 1.18 0.96 -1.51
N ALA A 132 1.79 -0.10 -1.02
CA ALA A 132 3.25 -0.26 -1.06
C ALA A 132 3.80 -0.26 -2.49
N ILE A 133 3.06 -0.81 -3.47
CA ILE A 133 3.43 -0.70 -4.88
C ILE A 133 3.42 0.78 -5.32
N ALA A 134 2.40 1.55 -4.96
CA ALA A 134 2.33 2.99 -5.28
C ALA A 134 3.46 3.79 -4.61
N ASP A 135 3.86 3.40 -3.41
CA ASP A 135 4.99 3.99 -2.68
C ASP A 135 6.30 3.76 -3.45
N LEU A 136 6.58 2.52 -3.84
CA LEU A 136 7.78 2.18 -4.62
C LEU A 136 7.80 2.88 -5.99
N VAL A 137 6.66 2.99 -6.67
CA VAL A 137 6.56 3.75 -7.94
C VAL A 137 6.93 5.21 -7.71
N THR A 138 6.42 5.82 -6.63
CA THR A 138 6.71 7.21 -6.27
C THR A 138 8.18 7.42 -5.95
N ILE A 139 8.77 6.52 -5.17
CA ILE A 139 10.19 6.54 -4.83
C ILE A 139 11.04 6.40 -6.10
N LYS A 140 10.73 5.43 -6.96
CA LYS A 140 11.45 5.21 -8.21
C LYS A 140 11.35 6.39 -9.17
N GLU A 141 10.18 7.01 -9.29
CA GLU A 141 10.02 8.22 -10.11
C GLU A 141 10.85 9.38 -9.58
N ALA A 142 10.83 9.61 -8.27
CA ALA A 142 11.48 10.76 -7.66
C ALA A 142 13.01 10.61 -7.56
N LEU A 143 13.51 9.40 -7.28
CA LEU A 143 14.92 9.13 -7.01
C LEU A 143 15.64 8.46 -8.19
N GLY A 144 14.91 7.99 -9.21
CA GLY A 144 15.45 7.23 -10.35
C GLY A 144 15.87 5.80 -10.02
N ARG A 145 15.76 5.36 -8.77
CA ARG A 145 16.23 4.07 -8.26
C ARG A 145 15.38 3.58 -7.08
N LEU A 146 15.48 2.28 -6.78
CA LEU A 146 14.96 1.66 -5.54
C LEU A 146 16.07 1.01 -4.71
N HIS A 147 17.19 0.60 -5.32
CA HIS A 147 18.32 0.04 -4.58
C HIS A 147 19.06 1.13 -3.79
N ASP A 148 19.66 0.76 -2.68
CA ASP A 148 20.38 1.66 -1.76
C ASP A 148 19.52 2.86 -1.31
N VAL A 149 18.23 2.63 -1.10
CA VAL A 149 17.28 3.64 -0.59
C VAL A 149 17.02 3.38 0.89
N HIS A 150 17.16 4.41 1.70
CA HIS A 150 16.80 4.36 3.12
C HIS A 150 15.49 5.12 3.35
N VAL A 151 14.47 4.40 3.82
CA VAL A 151 13.18 4.94 4.22
C VAL A 151 13.12 5.06 5.73
N LEU A 152 12.87 6.25 6.24
CA LEU A 152 12.46 6.52 7.61
C LEU A 152 10.94 6.61 7.64
N TYR A 153 10.29 5.69 8.32
CA TYR A 153 8.86 5.73 8.57
C TYR A 153 8.60 6.14 10.02
N MET A 154 7.76 7.15 10.25
CA MET A 154 7.41 7.61 11.60
C MET A 154 5.89 7.59 11.81
N GLY A 155 5.45 7.12 12.97
CA GLY A 155 4.04 7.13 13.36
C GLY A 155 3.47 5.75 13.64
N GLU A 156 2.28 5.43 13.18
CA GLU A 156 1.59 4.18 13.47
C GLU A 156 2.07 3.02 12.59
N GLY A 157 2.41 1.90 13.22
CA GLY A 157 2.68 0.63 12.55
C GLY A 157 1.38 -0.06 12.10
N ASN A 158 0.75 0.49 11.06
CA ASN A 158 -0.52 -0.03 10.52
C ASN A 158 -0.31 -0.94 9.29
N ASN A 159 -1.39 -1.29 8.61
CA ASN A 159 -1.36 -2.15 7.41
C ASN A 159 -0.57 -1.56 6.23
N SER A 160 -0.47 -0.21 6.12
CA SER A 160 0.40 0.43 5.11
C SER A 160 1.88 0.26 5.47
N ALA A 161 2.23 0.41 6.75
CA ALA A 161 3.59 0.15 7.24
C ALA A 161 3.98 -1.33 7.08
N ALA A 162 3.05 -2.26 7.35
CA ALA A 162 3.27 -3.70 7.15
C ALA A 162 3.52 -4.04 5.68
N ALA A 163 2.72 -3.51 4.78
CA ALA A 163 2.92 -3.68 3.34
C ALA A 163 4.24 -3.05 2.86
N LEU A 164 4.60 -1.87 3.38
CA LEU A 164 5.88 -1.22 3.07
C LEU A 164 7.07 -2.09 3.52
N ALA A 165 7.01 -2.69 4.72
CA ALA A 165 8.05 -3.60 5.21
C ALA A 165 8.23 -4.82 4.29
N LEU A 166 7.15 -5.44 3.82
CA LEU A 166 7.21 -6.54 2.86
C LEU A 166 7.72 -6.09 1.48
N ALA A 167 7.34 -4.90 1.01
CA ALA A 167 7.83 -4.35 -0.25
C ALA A 167 9.34 -4.06 -0.20
N VAL A 168 9.81 -3.50 0.92
CA VAL A 168 11.24 -3.30 1.18
C VAL A 168 11.99 -4.64 1.20
N ALA A 169 11.44 -5.64 1.86
CA ALA A 169 12.02 -7.00 1.91
C ALA A 169 12.22 -7.61 0.51
N LEU A 170 11.35 -7.30 -0.44
CA LEU A 170 11.43 -7.76 -1.84
C LEU A 170 12.28 -6.86 -2.74
N THR A 171 12.74 -5.70 -2.24
CA THR A 171 13.49 -4.71 -3.03
C THR A 171 14.98 -4.77 -2.67
N LYS A 172 15.84 -4.89 -3.67
CA LYS A 172 17.29 -5.07 -3.46
C LYS A 172 17.93 -3.91 -2.70
N GLN A 173 18.63 -4.22 -1.60
CA GLN A 173 19.40 -3.26 -0.78
C GLN A 173 18.59 -2.02 -0.38
N MET A 174 17.32 -2.20 -0.06
CA MET A 174 16.46 -1.16 0.46
C MET A 174 16.35 -1.29 1.99
N HIS A 175 16.38 -0.17 2.71
CA HIS A 175 16.40 -0.17 4.16
C HIS A 175 15.19 0.58 4.72
N LEU A 176 14.52 0.00 5.70
CA LEU A 176 13.39 0.61 6.41
C LEU A 176 13.71 0.73 7.89
N THR A 177 13.65 1.95 8.40
CA THR A 177 13.65 2.23 9.84
C THR A 177 12.28 2.74 10.23
N LEU A 178 11.57 1.96 11.07
CA LEU A 178 10.30 2.40 11.66
C LEU A 178 10.57 2.99 13.03
N VAL A 179 10.04 4.20 13.26
CA VAL A 179 10.10 4.89 14.55
C VAL A 179 8.68 5.17 15.00
N THR A 180 8.19 4.40 15.96
CA THR A 180 6.78 4.33 16.35
C THR A 180 6.61 4.57 17.84
N PRO A 181 5.47 5.11 18.31
CA PRO A 181 5.20 5.12 19.74
C PRO A 181 5.17 3.70 20.30
N GLU A 182 5.64 3.54 21.54
CA GLU A 182 5.59 2.25 22.23
C GLU A 182 4.15 1.71 22.29
N GLY A 183 3.96 0.45 21.90
CA GLY A 183 2.65 -0.19 21.78
C GLY A 183 1.88 0.09 20.47
N TYR A 184 2.44 0.91 19.56
CA TYR A 184 1.81 1.27 18.27
C TYR A 184 2.68 0.95 17.05
N GLY A 185 3.70 0.14 17.22
CA GLY A 185 4.54 -0.36 16.13
C GLY A 185 3.92 -1.56 15.42
N LEU A 186 4.62 -2.03 14.40
CA LEU A 186 4.34 -3.34 13.80
C LEU A 186 4.57 -4.44 14.83
N SER A 187 3.74 -5.47 14.80
CA SER A 187 3.94 -6.63 15.65
C SER A 187 5.26 -7.34 15.31
N HIS A 188 5.85 -8.02 16.29
CA HIS A 188 7.06 -8.83 16.09
C HIS A 188 6.89 -9.85 14.94
N ILE A 189 5.71 -10.45 14.82
CA ILE A 189 5.39 -11.40 13.75
C ILE A 189 5.53 -10.77 12.36
N VAL A 190 5.10 -9.52 12.19
CA VAL A 190 5.20 -8.82 10.89
C VAL A 190 6.67 -8.49 10.58
N ILE A 191 7.44 -8.04 11.56
CA ILE A 191 8.88 -7.75 11.40
C ILE A 191 9.63 -9.04 11.01
N GLU A 192 9.46 -10.12 11.77
CA GLU A 192 10.08 -11.43 11.47
C GLU A 192 9.70 -11.95 10.07
N LYS A 193 8.42 -11.81 9.69
CA LYS A 193 7.94 -12.18 8.35
C LYS A 193 8.67 -11.40 7.26
N ALA A 194 8.85 -10.09 7.44
CA ALA A 194 9.57 -9.25 6.47
C ALA A 194 11.07 -9.58 6.42
N GLU A 195 11.72 -9.79 7.56
CA GLU A 195 13.14 -10.19 7.62
C GLU A 195 13.37 -11.58 6.98
N ALA A 196 12.51 -12.55 7.28
CA ALA A 196 12.55 -13.87 6.66
C ALA A 196 12.35 -13.80 5.13
N LEU A 197 11.44 -12.91 4.67
CA LEU A 197 11.20 -12.68 3.25
C LEU A 197 12.44 -12.05 2.57
N ALA A 198 13.09 -11.08 3.19
CA ALA A 198 14.33 -10.45 2.69
C ALA A 198 15.45 -11.48 2.57
N LEU A 199 15.63 -12.33 3.59
CA LEU A 199 16.61 -13.40 3.59
C LEU A 199 16.33 -14.44 2.47
N LYS A 200 15.09 -14.92 2.38
CA LYS A 200 14.66 -15.88 1.35
C LYS A 200 14.83 -15.33 -0.06
N SER A 201 14.58 -14.03 -0.24
CA SER A 201 14.66 -13.34 -1.53
C SER A 201 16.09 -12.91 -1.89
N GLY A 202 17.05 -13.01 -0.97
CA GLY A 202 18.45 -12.62 -1.18
C GLY A 202 18.63 -11.15 -1.52
N THR A 203 17.74 -10.27 -1.05
CA THR A 203 17.73 -8.85 -1.41
C THR A 203 18.81 -8.03 -0.70
N GLY A 204 19.25 -8.47 0.48
CA GLY A 204 20.14 -7.71 1.37
C GLY A 204 19.47 -6.50 2.01
N SER A 205 18.15 -6.46 2.02
CA SER A 205 17.35 -5.39 2.63
C SER A 205 17.22 -5.58 4.13
N THR A 206 17.05 -4.48 4.86
CA THR A 206 16.88 -4.52 6.32
C THR A 206 15.62 -3.77 6.75
N ILE A 207 14.92 -4.33 7.73
CA ILE A 207 13.77 -3.74 8.38
C ILE A 207 14.09 -3.62 9.88
N THR A 208 14.08 -2.42 10.42
CA THR A 208 14.32 -2.17 11.84
C THR A 208 13.22 -1.34 12.44
N GLN A 209 12.89 -1.57 13.71
CA GLN A 209 11.89 -0.81 14.44
C GLN A 209 12.40 -0.44 15.83
N HIS A 210 12.17 0.82 16.21
CA HIS A 210 12.40 1.30 17.58
C HIS A 210 11.43 2.43 17.96
N HIS A 211 11.52 2.89 19.23
CA HIS A 211 10.59 3.87 19.78
C HIS A 211 11.25 5.21 20.15
N ASP A 212 12.56 5.34 20.01
CA ASP A 212 13.28 6.55 20.40
C ASP A 212 13.35 7.59 19.28
N VAL A 213 12.60 8.68 19.42
CA VAL A 213 12.60 9.82 18.49
C VAL A 213 13.92 10.63 18.52
N ASN A 214 14.80 10.39 19.50
CA ASN A 214 16.11 11.03 19.54
C ASN A 214 17.14 10.27 18.69
N ALA A 215 16.90 9.00 18.41
CA ALA A 215 17.78 8.12 17.64
C ALA A 215 17.38 8.03 16.15
N LEU A 216 16.86 9.11 15.57
CA LEU A 216 16.51 9.14 14.16
C LEU A 216 17.73 8.97 13.25
N PRO A 217 17.66 8.16 12.17
CA PRO A 217 18.71 8.07 11.17
C PRO A 217 18.90 9.41 10.45
N LYS A 218 20.13 9.66 10.01
CA LYS A 218 20.47 10.85 9.21
C LYS A 218 20.68 10.47 7.76
N ASN A 219 20.55 11.46 6.89
CA ASN A 219 20.77 11.30 5.45
C ASN A 219 19.88 10.21 4.81
N VAL A 220 18.60 10.17 5.21
CA VAL A 220 17.63 9.26 4.60
C VAL A 220 17.18 9.75 3.22
N ASP A 221 16.78 8.83 2.36
CA ASP A 221 16.24 9.14 1.04
C ASP A 221 14.76 9.50 1.08
N VAL A 222 14.02 8.88 2.00
CA VAL A 222 12.58 9.01 2.12
C VAL A 222 12.18 9.19 3.58
N VAL A 223 11.33 10.17 3.85
CA VAL A 223 10.61 10.30 5.13
C VAL A 223 9.15 10.00 4.84
N TYR A 224 8.57 9.06 5.57
CA TYR A 224 7.20 8.60 5.35
C TYR A 224 6.41 8.66 6.66
N THR A 225 5.19 9.14 6.59
CA THR A 225 4.21 9.02 7.68
C THR A 225 2.83 8.66 7.14
N THR A 226 1.96 8.23 8.02
CA THR A 226 0.56 7.93 7.75
C THR A 226 -0.32 8.58 8.81
N ARG A 227 -1.61 8.61 8.55
CA ARG A 227 -2.58 9.01 9.58
C ARG A 227 -2.44 8.14 10.83
N TRP A 228 -2.33 8.78 12.01
CA TRP A 228 -2.11 8.08 13.27
C TRP A 228 -3.28 7.20 13.75
N GLN A 229 -4.46 7.41 13.22
CA GLN A 229 -5.62 6.57 13.52
C GLN A 229 -6.13 5.94 12.23
N THR A 230 -6.06 4.62 12.14
CA THR A 230 -6.62 3.86 11.02
C THR A 230 -8.12 4.13 10.90
N MET A 231 -8.59 4.41 9.69
CA MET A 231 -10.00 4.72 9.45
C MET A 231 -10.91 3.56 9.85
N GLY A 232 -11.90 3.87 10.68
CA GLY A 232 -12.85 2.87 11.19
C GLY A 232 -12.36 2.02 12.35
N VAL A 233 -11.14 2.27 12.86
CA VAL A 233 -10.56 1.56 14.01
C VAL A 233 -10.22 2.57 15.10
N PRO A 234 -11.14 2.83 16.05
CA PRO A 234 -10.86 3.76 17.15
C PRO A 234 -9.81 3.17 18.09
N LYS A 235 -8.91 4.02 18.57
CA LYS A 235 -7.97 3.65 19.64
C LYS A 235 -8.68 3.72 20.99
N SER A 236 -8.54 2.67 21.80
CA SER A 236 -9.16 2.55 23.12
C SER A 236 -8.39 3.29 24.22
N ASP A 237 -7.12 3.65 23.99
CA ASP A 237 -6.26 4.32 24.97
C ASP A 237 -6.62 5.81 25.07
N PRO A 238 -7.11 6.32 26.22
CA PRO A 238 -7.40 7.74 26.38
C PRO A 238 -6.13 8.57 26.25
N GLY A 239 -6.17 9.63 25.43
CA GLY A 239 -5.01 10.52 25.23
C GLY A 239 -3.88 9.91 24.42
N TRP A 240 -4.16 8.91 23.60
CA TRP A 240 -3.21 8.28 22.68
C TRP A 240 -2.50 9.32 21.78
N GLU A 241 -3.19 10.41 21.41
CA GLU A 241 -2.60 11.48 20.58
C GLU A 241 -1.34 12.08 21.21
N ASN A 242 -1.28 12.16 22.55
CA ASN A 242 -0.11 12.70 23.23
C ASN A 242 1.13 11.81 23.05
N LYS A 243 0.93 10.49 22.92
CA LYS A 243 2.02 9.55 22.65
C LYS A 243 2.55 9.71 21.21
N PHE A 244 1.70 10.16 20.28
CA PHE A 244 2.06 10.35 18.88
C PHE A 244 2.69 11.72 18.58
N LYS A 245 2.41 12.75 19.36
CA LYS A 245 2.93 14.11 19.10
C LYS A 245 4.43 14.18 18.82
N PRO A 246 5.33 13.44 19.52
CA PRO A 246 6.76 13.47 19.22
C PRO A 246 7.14 12.86 17.86
N TYR A 247 6.21 12.11 17.23
CA TYR A 247 6.41 11.42 15.95
C TYR A 247 5.83 12.19 14.76
N GLY A 248 5.30 13.40 14.97
CA GLY A 248 4.82 14.28 13.91
C GLY A 248 5.96 14.75 13.02
N ILE A 249 5.75 14.71 11.71
CA ILE A 249 6.75 15.19 10.75
C ILE A 249 6.60 16.70 10.58
N THR A 250 7.55 17.41 11.15
CA THR A 250 7.70 18.87 11.04
C THR A 250 8.91 19.23 10.18
N LYS A 251 9.06 20.51 9.89
CA LYS A 251 10.24 21.00 9.17
C LYS A 251 11.54 20.65 9.93
N GLU A 252 11.55 20.77 11.26
CA GLU A 252 12.72 20.45 12.10
C GLU A 252 13.10 18.96 11.95
N ILE A 253 12.12 18.05 11.92
CA ILE A 253 12.38 16.62 11.69
C ILE A 253 12.96 16.43 10.29
N MET A 254 12.35 17.04 9.26
CA MET A 254 12.86 16.98 7.89
C MET A 254 14.30 17.50 7.80
N ASP A 255 14.60 18.65 8.39
CA ASP A 255 15.94 19.25 8.37
C ASP A 255 16.98 18.36 9.10
N ARG A 256 16.55 17.67 10.16
CA ARG A 256 17.41 16.79 10.96
C ARG A 256 17.81 15.50 10.26
N VAL A 257 16.90 14.92 9.46
CA VAL A 257 17.07 13.56 8.87
C VAL A 257 17.41 13.58 7.40
N SER A 258 17.14 14.68 6.70
CA SER A 258 17.34 14.78 5.25
C SER A 258 18.82 14.81 4.86
N LYS A 259 19.09 14.34 3.65
CA LYS A 259 20.31 14.65 2.90
C LYS A 259 20.33 16.14 2.54
N PRO A 260 21.48 16.71 2.22
CA PRO A 260 21.53 18.08 1.70
C PRO A 260 20.63 18.29 0.46
N PHE A 261 20.48 17.24 -0.35
CA PHE A 261 19.60 17.23 -1.52
C PHE A 261 18.99 15.84 -1.72
N GLY A 262 17.78 15.79 -2.31
CA GLY A 262 17.17 14.56 -2.83
C GLY A 262 16.29 13.79 -1.85
N THR A 263 16.20 14.16 -0.57
CA THR A 263 15.22 13.53 0.33
C THR A 263 13.81 13.95 -0.04
N ILE A 264 12.90 12.96 -0.14
CA ILE A 264 11.47 13.19 -0.40
C ILE A 264 10.63 12.86 0.83
N PHE A 265 9.44 13.48 0.89
CA PHE A 265 8.41 13.18 1.88
C PHE A 265 7.25 12.43 1.24
N LEU A 266 6.77 11.36 1.90
CA LEU A 266 5.62 10.55 1.50
C LEU A 266 4.54 10.54 2.57
N HIS A 267 3.29 10.46 2.13
CA HIS A 267 2.10 10.25 2.96
C HIS A 267 1.00 9.56 2.15
N ASP A 268 0.48 8.43 2.62
CA ASP A 268 -0.54 7.63 1.89
C ASP A 268 -1.93 8.28 1.82
N LEU A 269 -2.13 9.40 2.54
CA LEU A 269 -3.38 10.17 2.63
C LEU A 269 -4.61 9.32 3.06
N PRO A 270 -5.59 9.95 3.77
CA PRO A 270 -5.69 11.37 4.08
C PRO A 270 -4.79 11.81 5.21
N ALA A 271 -4.26 13.03 5.15
CA ALA A 271 -3.50 13.63 6.23
C ALA A 271 -4.41 14.43 7.18
N VAL A 272 -4.10 14.37 8.47
CA VAL A 272 -4.61 15.30 9.48
C VAL A 272 -3.55 16.36 9.70
N ARG A 273 -3.69 17.48 9.00
CA ARG A 273 -2.75 18.60 9.03
C ARG A 273 -2.56 19.15 10.44
N GLY A 274 -1.32 19.38 10.83
CA GLY A 274 -0.97 19.80 12.18
C GLY A 274 -0.92 18.67 13.22
N ALA A 275 -1.28 17.44 12.83
CA ALA A 275 -1.10 16.23 13.67
C ALA A 275 0.14 15.44 13.20
N GLU A 276 -0.03 14.43 12.35
CA GLU A 276 1.09 13.60 11.88
C GLU A 276 2.04 14.30 10.91
N VAL A 277 1.60 15.40 10.30
CA VAL A 277 2.42 16.20 9.38
C VAL A 277 2.04 17.67 9.45
N SER A 278 3.03 18.56 9.43
CA SER A 278 2.79 20.00 9.30
C SER A 278 2.42 20.38 7.86
N ASP A 279 1.66 21.48 7.71
CA ASP A 279 1.30 22.01 6.38
C ASP A 279 2.53 22.32 5.52
N GLU A 280 3.56 22.90 6.15
CA GLU A 280 4.81 23.25 5.49
C GLU A 280 5.53 22.04 4.88
N VAL A 281 5.46 20.88 5.52
CA VAL A 281 6.05 19.63 5.01
C VAL A 281 5.15 19.02 3.95
N LEU A 282 3.84 18.94 4.20
CA LEU A 282 2.90 18.29 3.27
C LEU A 282 2.81 19.03 1.92
N ASP A 283 2.85 20.36 1.95
CA ASP A 283 2.78 21.19 0.75
C ASP A 283 4.17 21.67 0.30
N GLY A 284 5.23 21.30 1.00
CA GLY A 284 6.60 21.71 0.73
C GLY A 284 7.23 21.05 -0.51
N PRO A 285 8.39 21.55 -0.94
CA PRO A 285 9.04 21.11 -2.19
C PRO A 285 9.54 19.66 -2.17
N GLN A 286 9.76 19.09 -0.99
CA GLN A 286 10.16 17.68 -0.81
C GLN A 286 8.97 16.73 -0.87
N SER A 287 7.74 17.21 -0.70
CA SER A 287 6.54 16.39 -0.68
C SER A 287 6.26 15.73 -2.03
N ARG A 288 5.95 14.45 -1.97
CA ARG A 288 5.43 13.67 -3.08
C ARG A 288 4.08 13.03 -2.74
N ALA A 289 3.44 13.43 -1.63
CA ALA A 289 2.19 12.84 -1.14
C ALA A 289 1.06 12.83 -2.17
N PHE A 290 0.87 13.93 -2.88
CA PHE A 290 -0.16 14.01 -3.94
C PHE A 290 0.26 13.27 -5.21
N ARG A 291 1.57 13.19 -5.51
CA ARG A 291 2.08 12.36 -6.60
C ARG A 291 1.94 10.87 -6.27
N GLN A 292 2.20 10.48 -5.03
CA GLN A 292 1.94 9.14 -4.50
C GLN A 292 0.46 8.76 -4.62
N ALA A 293 -0.45 9.71 -4.34
CA ALA A 293 -1.88 9.49 -4.55
C ALA A 293 -2.25 9.26 -6.04
N HIS A 294 -1.57 9.94 -6.98
CA HIS A 294 -1.72 9.67 -8.41
C HIS A 294 -1.23 8.26 -8.77
N HIS A 295 -0.12 7.80 -8.18
CA HIS A 295 0.40 6.45 -8.43
C HIS A 295 -0.50 5.34 -7.91
N LYS A 296 -1.48 5.60 -7.04
CA LYS A 296 -2.53 4.60 -6.75
C LYS A 296 -3.30 4.17 -8.00
N LEU A 297 -3.54 5.10 -8.94
CA LEU A 297 -4.18 4.76 -10.21
C LEU A 297 -3.28 3.90 -11.09
N THR A 298 -2.04 4.30 -11.29
CA THR A 298 -1.13 3.59 -12.20
C THR A 298 -0.72 2.23 -11.64
N SER A 299 -0.55 2.12 -10.32
CA SER A 299 -0.33 0.84 -9.63
C SER A 299 -1.55 -0.07 -9.72
N ALA A 300 -2.78 0.46 -9.56
CA ALA A 300 -4.00 -0.31 -9.74
C ALA A 300 -4.10 -0.87 -11.18
N MET A 301 -3.75 -0.07 -12.19
CA MET A 301 -3.71 -0.52 -13.58
C MET A 301 -2.69 -1.64 -13.81
N ALA A 302 -1.47 -1.49 -13.28
CA ALA A 302 -0.43 -2.52 -13.40
C ALA A 302 -0.83 -3.84 -12.70
N VAL A 303 -1.41 -3.74 -11.49
CA VAL A 303 -1.91 -4.91 -10.75
C VAL A 303 -3.06 -5.60 -11.48
N LEU A 304 -4.02 -4.83 -12.01
CA LEU A 304 -5.12 -5.38 -12.81
C LEU A 304 -4.59 -6.13 -14.05
N LYS A 305 -3.63 -5.56 -14.77
CA LYS A 305 -2.98 -6.22 -15.92
C LYS A 305 -2.31 -7.54 -15.49
N LEU A 306 -1.50 -7.51 -14.41
CA LEU A 306 -0.81 -8.71 -13.91
C LEU A 306 -1.80 -9.83 -13.55
N CYS A 307 -2.88 -9.49 -12.85
CA CYS A 307 -3.82 -10.50 -12.35
C CYS A 307 -4.80 -11.01 -13.41
N THR A 308 -4.97 -10.31 -14.53
CA THR A 308 -5.91 -10.69 -15.60
C THR A 308 -5.24 -11.13 -16.91
N ALA A 309 -3.89 -11.21 -16.90
CA ALA A 309 -3.10 -11.72 -18.03
C ALA A 309 -3.33 -13.21 -18.31
#